data_5b33fa637e9a3ae70f9680b60c48783b
#
_entry.id   5b33fa637e9a3ae70f9680b60c48783b
#
_cell.length_a   1.000
_cell.length_b   1.000
_cell.length_c   1.000
_cell.angle_alpha   90.00
_cell.angle_beta   90.00
_cell.angle_gamma   90.00
#
_symmetry.space_group_name_H-M   'P 1'
#
loop_
_entity.id
_entity.type
_entity.pdbx_description
1 polymer ?
#
loop_
_entity_poly.entity_id
_entity_poly.type
_entity_poly.pdbx_seq_one_letter_code
_entity_poly.pdbx_strand_id
1 'polypeptide(L)'
;AVGYKALYNQNPSGTTDMLNVSIGALSGEAITTGVKNTIVGTDAGDSITTGDENTIIGYRSSASAASDNNCIAIGSGAVGEGSNSTVIGSSATTKARVFGLRTPVTAVTSNTSLTASDSGETFVFNDAAATFTLPDSGGGDLTGVYFHFIVLDDTAGTKRIQCADSTNEDLIGSVMTVDTDSSDANASFASQVADEFHQITFNGTTTGRAGSKVTVTNIAADKWHVEGTLLCSGSPATPFS
;
A
#
# COMPACT_ATOMS: atom_id res chain seq x y z
N ALA A 1 -23.12 5.21 26.87
CA ALA A 1 -24.04 4.92 25.75
C ALA A 1 -25.19 5.93 25.72
N VAL A 2 -25.60 6.33 24.53
CA VAL A 2 -26.71 7.25 24.31
C VAL A 2 -27.56 6.73 23.14
N GLY A 3 -28.82 6.30 23.42
CA GLY A 3 -29.74 5.81 22.39
C GLY A 3 -30.49 4.54 22.82
N TYR A 4 -31.58 4.23 22.11
CA TYR A 4 -32.33 3.01 22.35
C TYR A 4 -31.47 1.78 22.13
N LYS A 5 -31.31 0.94 23.16
CA LYS A 5 -30.47 -0.26 23.14
C LYS A 5 -29.00 -0.05 22.73
N ALA A 6 -28.42 1.14 22.87
CA ALA A 6 -26.99 1.32 22.69
C ALA A 6 -26.22 0.49 23.73
N LEU A 7 -25.27 -0.37 23.28
CA LEU A 7 -24.50 -1.33 24.09
C LEU A 7 -25.40 -2.29 24.93
N TYR A 8 -26.54 -2.70 24.41
CA TYR A 8 -27.54 -3.46 25.17
C TYR A 8 -27.04 -4.82 25.67
N ASN A 9 -26.25 -5.52 24.86
CA ASN A 9 -25.73 -6.85 25.20
C ASN A 9 -24.36 -6.80 25.89
N GLN A 10 -23.85 -5.60 26.18
CA GLN A 10 -22.55 -5.47 26.85
C GLN A 10 -22.57 -6.17 28.20
N ASN A 11 -21.71 -7.17 28.36
CA ASN A 11 -21.64 -7.99 29.56
C ASN A 11 -20.19 -8.13 30.03
N PRO A 12 -19.68 -7.19 30.85
CA PRO A 12 -18.33 -7.27 31.37
C PRO A 12 -18.13 -8.51 32.23
N SER A 13 -17.09 -9.27 31.95
CA SER A 13 -16.68 -10.37 32.83
C SER A 13 -15.76 -9.85 33.92
N GLY A 14 -16.28 -9.79 35.16
CA GLY A 14 -15.51 -9.36 36.33
C GLY A 14 -15.44 -7.84 36.51
N THR A 15 -14.25 -7.32 36.85
CA THR A 15 -13.99 -5.90 37.14
C THR A 15 -13.41 -5.13 35.95
N THR A 16 -13.60 -5.62 34.72
CA THR A 16 -13.02 -5.00 33.53
C THR A 16 -13.78 -3.74 33.12
N ASP A 17 -13.08 -2.63 33.03
CA ASP A 17 -13.60 -1.40 32.45
C ASP A 17 -13.73 -1.56 30.93
N MET A 18 -14.98 -1.50 30.42
CA MET A 18 -15.24 -1.73 28.98
C MET A 18 -14.80 -0.56 28.10
N LEU A 19 -14.82 0.67 28.62
CA LEU A 19 -14.36 1.89 27.95
C LEU A 19 -14.96 2.11 26.56
N ASN A 20 -16.17 1.57 26.29
CA ASN A 20 -16.87 1.75 25.04
C ASN A 20 -17.66 3.05 25.01
N VAL A 21 -17.59 3.76 23.89
CA VAL A 21 -18.44 4.92 23.57
C VAL A 21 -19.44 4.50 22.50
N SER A 22 -20.75 4.66 22.76
CA SER A 22 -21.80 4.32 21.80
C SER A 22 -22.90 5.37 21.79
N ILE A 23 -23.18 5.91 20.59
CA ILE A 23 -24.19 6.96 20.38
C ILE A 23 -25.05 6.61 19.16
N GLY A 24 -26.33 6.39 19.38
CA GLY A 24 -27.32 6.05 18.34
C GLY A 24 -28.22 4.89 18.76
N ALA A 25 -29.41 4.77 18.15
CA ALA A 25 -30.26 3.63 18.36
C ALA A 25 -29.58 2.36 17.84
N LEU A 26 -29.56 1.28 18.65
CA LEU A 26 -28.93 -0.01 18.34
C LEU A 26 -27.40 0.07 18.10
N SER A 27 -26.77 1.19 18.43
CA SER A 27 -25.33 1.39 18.27
C SER A 27 -24.55 0.44 19.18
N GLY A 28 -23.72 -0.44 18.61
CA GLY A 28 -22.96 -1.45 19.33
C GLY A 28 -23.85 -2.45 20.11
N GLU A 29 -25.09 -2.68 19.69
CA GLU A 29 -26.00 -3.59 20.41
C GLU A 29 -25.44 -4.99 20.58
N ALA A 30 -24.70 -5.49 19.60
CA ALA A 30 -24.11 -6.83 19.59
C ALA A 30 -22.88 -6.99 20.50
N ILE A 31 -22.25 -5.90 20.95
CA ILE A 31 -21.04 -5.96 21.76
C ILE A 31 -21.30 -6.69 23.08
N THR A 32 -20.52 -7.72 23.35
CA THR A 32 -20.57 -8.49 24.61
C THR A 32 -19.35 -8.18 25.48
N THR A 33 -18.17 -8.57 25.08
CA THR A 33 -16.92 -8.43 25.85
C THR A 33 -15.91 -7.47 25.21
N GLY A 34 -16.18 -6.99 23.99
CA GLY A 34 -15.30 -6.04 23.30
C GLY A 34 -15.11 -4.73 24.08
N VAL A 35 -13.89 -4.20 24.10
CA VAL A 35 -13.51 -3.02 24.91
C VAL A 35 -12.96 -1.89 24.03
N LYS A 36 -13.01 -0.65 24.56
CA LYS A 36 -12.42 0.55 23.94
C LYS A 36 -12.95 0.88 22.54
N ASN A 37 -14.15 0.44 22.19
CA ASN A 37 -14.75 0.76 20.91
C ASN A 37 -15.44 2.13 20.94
N THR A 38 -15.33 2.89 19.86
CA THR A 38 -16.06 4.14 19.63
C THR A 38 -17.05 3.92 18.48
N ILE A 39 -18.34 3.93 18.80
CA ILE A 39 -19.41 3.59 17.85
C ILE A 39 -20.45 4.71 17.82
N VAL A 40 -20.64 5.32 16.65
CA VAL A 40 -21.56 6.44 16.48
C VAL A 40 -22.42 6.27 15.23
N GLY A 41 -23.71 6.15 15.41
CA GLY A 41 -24.70 5.99 14.33
C GLY A 41 -25.76 4.96 14.65
N THR A 42 -26.94 5.09 14.06
CA THR A 42 -27.99 4.07 14.17
C THR A 42 -27.55 2.78 13.49
N ASP A 43 -27.73 1.63 14.14
CA ASP A 43 -27.26 0.30 13.71
C ASP A 43 -25.75 0.24 13.44
N ALA A 44 -24.93 1.16 13.98
CA ALA A 44 -23.48 1.11 13.81
C ALA A 44 -22.88 0.00 14.70
N GLY A 45 -21.86 -0.70 14.20
CA GLY A 45 -21.13 -1.74 14.94
C GLY A 45 -21.95 -3.00 15.21
N ASP A 46 -22.91 -3.32 14.38
CA ASP A 46 -23.84 -4.45 14.56
C ASP A 46 -23.17 -5.82 14.42
N SER A 47 -22.02 -5.92 13.76
CA SER A 47 -21.26 -7.17 13.64
C SER A 47 -20.28 -7.40 14.80
N ILE A 48 -19.88 -6.35 15.55
CA ILE A 48 -18.84 -6.45 16.58
C ILE A 48 -19.42 -7.10 17.85
N THR A 49 -18.79 -8.15 18.34
CA THR A 49 -19.14 -8.79 19.62
C THR A 49 -18.00 -8.77 20.64
N THR A 50 -16.83 -9.21 20.25
CA THR A 50 -15.63 -9.35 21.10
C THR A 50 -14.47 -8.46 20.65
N GLY A 51 -14.57 -7.80 19.50
CA GLY A 51 -13.53 -6.95 18.94
C GLY A 51 -13.25 -5.71 19.79
N ASP A 52 -11.98 -5.31 19.84
CA ASP A 52 -11.46 -4.22 20.66
C ASP A 52 -10.95 -3.06 19.81
N GLU A 53 -10.94 -1.85 20.41
CA GLU A 53 -10.26 -0.66 19.86
C GLU A 53 -10.78 -0.21 18.49
N ASN A 54 -12.02 -0.55 18.12
CA ASN A 54 -12.60 -0.16 16.84
C ASN A 54 -13.20 1.26 16.90
N THR A 55 -13.12 1.97 15.76
CA THR A 55 -13.78 3.27 15.55
C THR A 55 -14.77 3.15 14.39
N ILE A 56 -16.04 3.08 14.69
CA ILE A 56 -17.13 2.84 13.74
C ILE A 56 -18.08 4.03 13.75
N ILE A 57 -18.15 4.78 12.68
CA ILE A 57 -18.94 6.02 12.61
C ILE A 57 -19.77 6.06 11.32
N GLY A 58 -21.08 6.06 11.45
CA GLY A 58 -22.03 6.16 10.34
C GLY A 58 -23.25 5.25 10.51
N TYR A 59 -24.32 5.56 9.82
CA TYR A 59 -25.50 4.69 9.77
C TYR A 59 -25.11 3.33 9.16
N ARG A 60 -25.37 2.23 9.90
CA ARG A 60 -25.02 0.85 9.47
C ARG A 60 -23.56 0.65 9.06
N SER A 61 -22.66 1.44 9.63
CA SER A 61 -21.24 1.14 9.49
C SER A 61 -20.83 0.00 10.43
N SER A 62 -19.89 -0.85 10.06
CA SER A 62 -19.48 -1.98 10.90
C SER A 62 -18.07 -2.45 10.62
N ALA A 63 -17.53 -3.33 11.46
CA ALA A 63 -16.37 -4.15 11.14
C ALA A 63 -16.76 -5.31 10.20
N SER A 64 -15.80 -5.99 9.59
CA SER A 64 -16.07 -7.15 8.73
C SER A 64 -16.38 -8.41 9.53
N ALA A 65 -15.82 -8.54 10.73
CA ALA A 65 -16.01 -9.68 11.60
C ALA A 65 -16.24 -9.29 13.08
N ALA A 66 -16.82 -10.20 13.82
CA ALA A 66 -17.21 -10.01 15.22
C ALA A 66 -16.03 -9.77 16.18
N SER A 67 -14.85 -10.23 15.83
CA SER A 67 -13.61 -10.16 16.61
C SER A 67 -12.55 -9.22 16.03
N ASP A 68 -12.90 -8.41 15.03
CA ASP A 68 -11.95 -7.44 14.47
C ASP A 68 -11.50 -6.41 15.49
N ASN A 69 -10.20 -6.14 15.51
CA ASN A 69 -9.58 -5.20 16.42
C ASN A 69 -8.92 -4.06 15.65
N ASN A 70 -8.91 -2.85 16.25
CA ASN A 70 -8.26 -1.68 15.67
C ASN A 70 -8.73 -1.40 14.21
N CYS A 71 -10.03 -1.58 13.97
CA CYS A 71 -10.66 -1.30 12.68
C CYS A 71 -11.29 0.10 12.71
N ILE A 72 -11.05 0.90 11.68
CA ILE A 72 -11.69 2.20 11.48
C ILE A 72 -12.63 2.09 10.28
N ALA A 73 -13.93 2.29 10.48
CA ALA A 73 -14.92 2.35 9.41
C ALA A 73 -15.77 3.63 9.57
N ILE A 74 -15.63 4.57 8.65
CA ILE A 74 -16.29 5.88 8.71
C ILE A 74 -17.10 6.10 7.43
N GLY A 75 -18.39 6.29 7.58
CA GLY A 75 -19.33 6.57 6.50
C GLY A 75 -20.59 5.71 6.60
N SER A 76 -21.69 6.15 6.00
CA SER A 76 -22.91 5.35 5.94
C SER A 76 -22.65 4.07 5.17
N GLY A 77 -22.89 2.91 5.79
CA GLY A 77 -22.65 1.60 5.21
C GLY A 77 -21.18 1.26 4.98
N ALA A 78 -20.25 1.98 5.61
CA ALA A 78 -18.83 1.61 5.58
C ALA A 78 -18.63 0.29 6.32
N VAL A 79 -17.90 -0.65 5.73
CA VAL A 79 -17.55 -1.93 6.34
C VAL A 79 -16.03 -2.05 6.36
N GLY A 80 -15.47 -2.37 7.53
CA GLY A 80 -14.04 -2.60 7.69
C GLY A 80 -13.54 -3.80 6.87
N GLU A 81 -12.26 -3.87 6.64
CA GLU A 81 -11.60 -4.96 5.87
C GLU A 81 -10.77 -5.88 6.77
N GLY A 82 -11.18 -6.04 8.03
CA GLY A 82 -10.49 -6.84 9.03
C GLY A 82 -9.76 -6.01 10.07
N SER A 83 -9.06 -6.69 10.97
CA SER A 83 -8.26 -6.03 12.00
C SER A 83 -7.15 -5.17 11.41
N ASN A 84 -6.86 -4.02 12.05
CA ASN A 84 -5.85 -3.05 11.62
C ASN A 84 -6.14 -2.41 10.25
N SER A 85 -7.40 -2.30 9.85
CA SER A 85 -7.82 -1.67 8.61
C SER A 85 -8.45 -0.29 8.82
N THR A 86 -8.36 0.57 7.82
CA THR A 86 -9.05 1.87 7.80
C THR A 86 -9.85 2.01 6.52
N VAL A 87 -11.16 2.13 6.65
CA VAL A 87 -12.09 2.33 5.55
C VAL A 87 -12.84 3.65 5.75
N ILE A 88 -12.74 4.54 4.78
CA ILE A 88 -13.48 5.82 4.76
C ILE A 88 -14.40 5.83 3.54
N GLY A 89 -15.69 5.71 3.79
CA GLY A 89 -16.71 5.55 2.76
C GLY A 89 -17.19 4.10 2.62
N SER A 90 -18.07 3.86 1.66
CA SER A 90 -18.61 2.54 1.32
C SER A 90 -18.41 2.30 -0.18
N SER A 91 -18.82 1.13 -0.69
CA SER A 91 -18.81 0.84 -2.13
C SER A 91 -19.61 1.84 -2.98
N ALA A 92 -20.51 2.62 -2.36
CA ALA A 92 -21.25 3.68 -3.02
C ALA A 92 -20.50 5.04 -3.04
N THR A 93 -19.35 5.14 -2.38
CA THR A 93 -18.56 6.38 -2.33
C THR A 93 -17.85 6.60 -3.66
N THR A 94 -18.25 7.62 -4.41
CA THR A 94 -17.67 7.91 -5.73
C THR A 94 -16.48 8.86 -5.69
N LYS A 95 -16.30 9.60 -4.59
CA LYS A 95 -15.18 10.55 -4.43
C LYS A 95 -14.78 10.64 -2.96
N ALA A 96 -13.51 10.40 -2.68
CA ALA A 96 -12.89 10.70 -1.39
C ALA A 96 -11.79 11.75 -1.60
N ARG A 97 -11.71 12.75 -0.70
CA ARG A 97 -10.63 13.74 -0.70
C ARG A 97 -10.02 13.80 0.69
N VAL A 98 -8.75 13.53 0.77
CA VAL A 98 -7.95 13.69 2.00
C VAL A 98 -6.96 14.82 1.77
N PHE A 99 -7.21 15.97 2.40
CA PHE A 99 -6.30 17.12 2.28
C PHE A 99 -5.07 16.90 3.16
N GLY A 100 -3.90 17.25 2.62
CA GLY A 100 -2.63 17.12 3.35
C GLY A 100 -2.06 15.70 3.41
N LEU A 101 -2.68 14.73 2.71
CA LEU A 101 -2.06 13.42 2.52
C LEU A 101 -0.76 13.61 1.74
N ARG A 102 0.34 13.28 2.37
CA ARG A 102 1.68 13.29 1.75
C ARG A 102 2.16 11.86 1.64
N THR A 103 2.56 11.47 0.44
CA THR A 103 3.30 10.22 0.26
C THR A 103 4.69 10.42 0.87
N PRO A 104 5.14 9.56 1.78
CA PRO A 104 6.51 9.61 2.27
C PRO A 104 7.50 9.56 1.11
N VAL A 105 8.59 10.33 1.23
CA VAL A 105 9.71 10.30 0.30
C VAL A 105 10.93 9.89 1.08
N THR A 106 11.41 8.67 0.84
CA THR A 106 12.52 8.07 1.57
C THR A 106 13.76 8.02 0.68
N ALA A 107 14.77 8.84 1.02
CA ALA A 107 16.06 8.80 0.35
C ALA A 107 16.91 7.66 0.93
N VAL A 108 17.42 6.81 0.06
CA VAL A 108 18.16 5.62 0.46
C VAL A 108 19.57 5.64 -0.09
N THR A 109 20.53 5.38 0.80
CA THR A 109 21.98 5.33 0.52
C THR A 109 22.57 3.93 0.66
N SER A 110 21.75 2.91 0.91
CA SER A 110 22.17 1.52 1.09
C SER A 110 21.11 0.56 0.57
N ASN A 111 21.45 -0.72 0.46
CA ASN A 111 20.48 -1.75 0.10
C ASN A 111 19.33 -1.81 1.10
N THR A 112 18.11 -1.87 0.59
CA THR A 112 16.89 -1.82 1.40
C THR A 112 15.89 -2.87 0.91
N SER A 113 15.41 -3.71 1.81
CA SER A 113 14.30 -4.60 1.53
C SER A 113 12.99 -3.91 1.90
N LEU A 114 12.07 -3.84 0.96
CA LEU A 114 10.75 -3.24 1.12
C LEU A 114 9.76 -4.26 1.66
N THR A 115 8.73 -3.77 2.30
CA THR A 115 7.61 -4.55 2.83
C THR A 115 6.29 -4.05 2.26
N ALA A 116 5.22 -4.81 2.39
CA ALA A 116 3.88 -4.37 1.97
C ALA A 116 3.43 -3.08 2.69
N SER A 117 3.93 -2.84 3.91
CA SER A 117 3.61 -1.63 4.68
C SER A 117 4.19 -0.35 4.09
N ASP A 118 5.20 -0.47 3.23
CA ASP A 118 5.82 0.67 2.53
C ASP A 118 5.09 1.01 1.22
N SER A 119 3.95 0.35 0.95
CA SER A 119 3.16 0.59 -0.26
C SER A 119 2.70 2.04 -0.36
N GLY A 120 2.81 2.59 -1.56
CA GLY A 120 2.47 3.99 -1.83
C GLY A 120 3.61 4.97 -1.57
N GLU A 121 4.74 4.54 -1.02
CA GLU A 121 5.89 5.41 -0.79
C GLU A 121 6.68 5.70 -2.06
N THR A 122 7.39 6.83 -2.04
CA THR A 122 8.35 7.20 -3.07
C THR A 122 9.77 7.03 -2.52
N PHE A 123 10.53 6.15 -3.13
CA PHE A 123 11.93 5.90 -2.80
C PHE A 123 12.85 6.64 -3.76
N VAL A 124 13.90 7.21 -3.22
CA VAL A 124 14.84 8.01 -3.99
C VAL A 124 16.23 7.39 -3.89
N PHE A 125 16.79 7.02 -5.04
CA PHE A 125 18.20 6.66 -5.12
C PHE A 125 19.05 7.92 -4.97
N ASN A 126 19.70 8.05 -3.83
CA ASN A 126 20.56 9.19 -3.48
C ASN A 126 22.02 8.75 -3.22
N ASP A 127 22.47 7.72 -3.89
CA ASP A 127 23.86 7.21 -3.81
C ASP A 127 24.23 6.41 -5.06
N ALA A 128 25.55 6.21 -5.20
CA ALA A 128 26.19 5.54 -6.33
C ALA A 128 25.73 4.08 -6.54
N ALA A 129 25.44 3.35 -5.48
CA ALA A 129 25.02 1.95 -5.56
C ALA A 129 24.05 1.59 -4.43
N ALA A 130 22.80 1.38 -4.78
CA ALA A 130 21.78 0.89 -3.85
C ALA A 130 20.86 -0.09 -4.57
N THR A 131 20.39 -1.11 -3.86
CA THR A 131 19.43 -2.08 -4.35
C THR A 131 18.18 -2.03 -3.48
N PHE A 132 17.02 -1.82 -4.11
CA PHE A 132 15.73 -2.07 -3.48
C PHE A 132 15.28 -3.49 -3.83
N THR A 133 14.99 -4.28 -2.81
CA THR A 133 14.41 -5.61 -2.97
C THR A 133 12.92 -5.50 -2.68
N LEU A 134 12.09 -5.85 -3.64
CA LEU A 134 10.63 -5.86 -3.52
C LEU A 134 10.20 -6.93 -2.50
N PRO A 135 9.01 -6.80 -1.88
CA PRO A 135 8.47 -7.86 -1.03
C PRO A 135 8.26 -9.16 -1.82
N ASP A 136 8.45 -10.30 -1.17
CA ASP A 136 8.12 -11.62 -1.74
C ASP A 136 6.61 -11.74 -1.96
N SER A 137 6.19 -11.82 -3.21
CA SER A 137 4.79 -11.88 -3.61
C SER A 137 4.26 -13.32 -3.80
N GLY A 138 5.12 -14.33 -3.73
CA GLY A 138 4.74 -15.74 -3.77
C GLY A 138 4.14 -16.27 -2.45
N GLY A 139 4.43 -15.60 -1.34
CA GLY A 139 4.02 -16.03 0.01
C GLY A 139 2.70 -15.44 0.51
N GLY A 140 2.06 -14.51 -0.19
CA GLY A 140 0.84 -13.83 0.26
C GLY A 140 0.19 -12.97 -0.83
N ASP A 141 -1.01 -12.46 -0.55
CA ASP A 141 -1.69 -11.52 -1.46
C ASP A 141 -1.11 -10.12 -1.27
N LEU A 142 -0.29 -9.70 -2.21
CA LEU A 142 0.26 -8.34 -2.32
C LEU A 142 -0.40 -7.53 -3.44
N THR A 143 -1.47 -8.04 -4.06
CA THR A 143 -2.13 -7.39 -5.21
C THR A 143 -2.51 -5.94 -4.89
N GLY A 144 -2.02 -5.01 -5.69
CA GLY A 144 -2.22 -3.57 -5.51
C GLY A 144 -1.15 -2.88 -4.67
N VAL A 145 -0.20 -3.60 -4.05
CA VAL A 145 1.00 -3.00 -3.44
C VAL A 145 1.84 -2.36 -4.54
N TYR A 146 2.24 -1.11 -4.35
CA TYR A 146 3.02 -0.39 -5.35
C TYR A 146 4.06 0.53 -4.72
N PHE A 147 5.12 0.80 -5.47
CA PHE A 147 6.23 1.66 -5.08
C PHE A 147 6.62 2.58 -6.23
N HIS A 148 6.98 3.81 -5.87
CA HIS A 148 7.56 4.76 -6.81
C HIS A 148 9.06 4.90 -6.56
N PHE A 149 9.86 4.89 -7.63
CA PHE A 149 11.30 5.06 -7.57
C PHE A 149 11.73 6.24 -8.41
N ILE A 150 12.62 7.08 -7.85
CA ILE A 150 13.20 8.23 -8.53
C ILE A 150 14.72 8.16 -8.39
N VAL A 151 15.43 8.38 -9.46
CA VAL A 151 16.89 8.55 -9.44
C VAL A 151 17.19 10.03 -9.26
N LEU A 152 17.86 10.38 -8.16
CA LEU A 152 18.22 11.76 -7.84
C LEU A 152 19.63 12.10 -8.31
N ASP A 153 20.52 11.12 -8.42
CA ASP A 153 21.94 11.32 -8.60
C ASP A 153 22.47 10.50 -9.78
N ASP A 154 23.30 11.16 -10.62
CA ASP A 154 24.04 10.57 -11.73
C ASP A 154 25.37 9.92 -11.32
N THR A 155 25.68 9.84 -10.02
CA THR A 155 26.93 9.23 -9.53
C THR A 155 27.10 7.82 -10.09
N ALA A 156 28.30 7.52 -10.54
CA ALA A 156 28.65 6.21 -11.09
C ALA A 156 28.42 5.11 -10.04
N GLY A 157 27.69 4.09 -10.44
CA GLY A 157 27.34 2.95 -9.59
C GLY A 157 26.04 2.31 -10.07
N THR A 158 25.87 1.05 -9.78
CA THR A 158 24.70 0.31 -10.23
C THR A 158 23.60 0.40 -9.21
N LYS A 159 22.53 1.10 -9.55
CA LYS A 159 21.28 1.15 -8.76
C LYS A 159 20.35 0.07 -9.30
N ARG A 160 19.60 -0.61 -8.43
CA ARG A 160 18.71 -1.72 -8.81
C ARG A 160 17.38 -1.69 -8.09
N ILE A 161 16.37 -2.18 -8.78
CA ILE A 161 15.12 -2.68 -8.21
C ILE A 161 15.08 -4.15 -8.58
N GLN A 162 14.94 -5.05 -7.61
CA GLN A 162 14.92 -6.48 -7.83
C GLN A 162 13.79 -7.17 -7.10
N CYS A 163 13.31 -8.28 -7.63
CA CYS A 163 12.40 -9.18 -6.94
C CYS A 163 13.08 -9.83 -5.73
N ALA A 164 12.29 -10.24 -4.75
CA ALA A 164 12.78 -11.00 -3.59
C ALA A 164 13.20 -12.42 -4.01
N ASP A 165 12.40 -13.05 -4.86
CA ASP A 165 12.69 -14.35 -5.45
C ASP A 165 13.05 -14.21 -6.94
N SER A 166 14.33 -14.34 -7.26
CA SER A 166 14.83 -14.28 -8.63
C SER A 166 14.59 -15.57 -9.44
N THR A 167 13.80 -16.50 -8.94
CA THR A 167 13.50 -17.77 -9.60
C THR A 167 12.05 -17.82 -10.08
N ASN A 168 11.14 -17.22 -9.33
CA ASN A 168 9.71 -17.34 -9.58
C ASN A 168 9.03 -15.98 -9.86
N GLU A 169 9.54 -14.89 -9.28
CA GLU A 169 8.94 -13.57 -9.48
C GLU A 169 9.45 -12.89 -10.75
N ASP A 170 8.53 -12.33 -11.54
CA ASP A 170 8.85 -11.62 -12.79
C ASP A 170 8.47 -10.14 -12.73
N LEU A 171 9.30 -9.33 -13.36
CA LEU A 171 9.00 -7.94 -13.72
C LEU A 171 8.43 -7.89 -15.13
N ILE A 172 7.18 -7.45 -15.25
CA ILE A 172 6.44 -7.41 -16.52
C ILE A 172 6.03 -5.97 -16.79
N GLY A 173 6.23 -5.50 -18.01
CA GLY A 173 5.79 -4.15 -18.38
C GLY A 173 6.72 -3.47 -19.35
N SER A 174 6.74 -2.16 -19.34
CA SER A 174 7.59 -1.40 -20.26
C SER A 174 8.11 -0.11 -19.64
N VAL A 175 9.30 0.26 -20.06
CA VAL A 175 9.90 1.57 -19.76
C VAL A 175 10.32 2.25 -21.05
N MET A 176 10.17 3.56 -21.08
CA MET A 176 10.68 4.38 -22.18
C MET A 176 11.99 5.03 -21.74
N THR A 177 13.05 4.86 -22.52
CA THR A 177 14.32 5.56 -22.31
C THR A 177 14.39 6.76 -23.24
N VAL A 178 14.63 7.92 -22.64
CA VAL A 178 14.72 9.20 -23.33
C VAL A 178 16.17 9.67 -23.31
N ASP A 179 16.74 9.87 -24.49
CA ASP A 179 18.06 10.46 -24.65
C ASP A 179 18.03 11.95 -24.30
N THR A 180 18.94 12.40 -23.43
CA THR A 180 19.03 13.79 -22.95
C THR A 180 20.04 14.64 -23.67
N ASP A 181 20.89 14.05 -24.51
CA ASP A 181 21.92 14.79 -25.24
C ASP A 181 21.67 14.86 -26.76
N SER A 182 20.59 14.30 -27.24
CA SER A 182 20.15 14.27 -28.64
C SER A 182 21.12 13.56 -29.59
N SER A 183 22.02 12.74 -29.08
CA SER A 183 22.96 11.97 -29.89
C SER A 183 22.38 10.68 -30.45
N ASP A 184 21.36 10.15 -29.79
CA ASP A 184 20.71 8.87 -30.08
C ASP A 184 19.18 8.97 -30.13
N ALA A 185 18.53 7.94 -30.62
CA ALA A 185 17.06 7.87 -30.63
C ALA A 185 16.52 7.36 -29.30
N ASN A 186 15.38 7.89 -28.89
CA ASN A 186 14.62 7.32 -27.76
C ASN A 186 14.27 5.86 -28.03
N ALA A 187 14.28 5.02 -26.99
CA ALA A 187 13.97 3.60 -27.09
C ALA A 187 12.89 3.20 -26.08
N SER A 188 12.10 2.20 -26.42
CA SER A 188 11.17 1.56 -25.51
C SER A 188 11.63 0.11 -25.30
N PHE A 189 11.70 -0.28 -24.04
CA PHE A 189 12.05 -1.64 -23.64
C PHE A 189 10.86 -2.25 -22.92
N ALA A 190 10.50 -3.48 -23.30
CA ALA A 190 9.41 -4.23 -22.69
C ALA A 190 9.94 -5.55 -22.12
N SER A 191 9.33 -5.98 -21.03
CA SER A 191 9.49 -7.30 -20.44
C SER A 191 8.14 -8.00 -20.42
N GLN A 192 8.14 -9.30 -20.71
CA GLN A 192 6.97 -10.18 -20.66
C GLN A 192 7.25 -11.36 -19.72
N VAL A 193 6.20 -12.07 -19.30
CA VAL A 193 6.34 -13.24 -18.41
C VAL A 193 7.35 -14.29 -18.94
N ALA A 194 7.44 -14.44 -20.27
CA ALA A 194 8.35 -15.39 -20.88
C ALA A 194 9.82 -14.96 -20.87
N ASP A 195 10.11 -13.72 -20.49
CA ASP A 195 11.48 -13.19 -20.49
C ASP A 195 12.23 -13.48 -19.19
N GLU A 196 11.50 -13.84 -18.12
CA GLU A 196 12.04 -14.20 -16.78
C GLU A 196 13.02 -13.13 -16.25
N PHE A 197 12.65 -11.84 -16.39
CA PHE A 197 13.45 -10.74 -15.84
C PHE A 197 13.06 -10.45 -14.40
N HIS A 198 14.04 -10.40 -13.52
CA HIS A 198 13.87 -10.26 -12.07
C HIS A 198 14.41 -8.94 -11.53
N GLN A 199 15.03 -8.11 -12.36
CA GLN A 199 15.56 -6.83 -11.90
C GLN A 199 15.54 -5.74 -12.99
N ILE A 200 15.52 -4.49 -12.52
CA ILE A 200 15.76 -3.28 -13.32
C ILE A 200 17.06 -2.67 -12.83
N THR A 201 17.95 -2.37 -13.78
CA THR A 201 19.27 -1.79 -13.50
C THR A 201 19.38 -0.39 -14.06
N PHE A 202 19.85 0.55 -13.23
CA PHE A 202 20.15 1.92 -13.60
C PHE A 202 21.67 2.13 -13.49
N ASN A 203 22.33 2.50 -14.58
CA ASN A 203 23.78 2.67 -14.63
C ASN A 203 24.25 4.13 -14.77
N GLY A 204 23.31 5.06 -14.81
CA GLY A 204 23.60 6.49 -14.90
C GLY A 204 24.03 7.00 -16.28
N THR A 205 24.22 6.13 -17.28
CA THR A 205 24.65 6.51 -18.62
C THR A 205 23.66 6.04 -19.69
N THR A 206 23.54 4.75 -19.91
CA THR A 206 22.64 4.17 -20.94
C THR A 206 21.25 3.89 -20.39
N THR A 207 21.11 3.86 -19.07
CA THR A 207 19.84 3.69 -18.34
C THR A 207 19.85 4.47 -17.04
N GLY A 208 18.75 5.17 -16.72
CA GLY A 208 18.45 5.62 -15.38
C GLY A 208 19.32 6.73 -14.80
N ARG A 209 19.52 7.83 -15.53
CA ARG A 209 20.09 9.09 -15.01
C ARG A 209 19.17 9.78 -14.02
N ALA A 210 19.70 10.80 -13.32
CA ALA A 210 18.93 11.70 -12.46
C ALA A 210 17.67 12.23 -13.17
N GLY A 211 16.53 12.17 -12.50
CA GLY A 211 15.22 12.46 -13.07
C GLY A 211 14.47 11.25 -13.63
N SER A 212 15.12 10.09 -13.76
CA SER A 212 14.44 8.84 -14.10
C SER A 212 13.45 8.43 -13.02
N LYS A 213 12.31 7.90 -13.45
CA LYS A 213 11.26 7.42 -12.55
C LYS A 213 10.67 6.10 -13.03
N VAL A 214 10.39 5.22 -12.10
CA VAL A 214 9.74 3.93 -12.32
C VAL A 214 8.69 3.70 -11.25
N THR A 215 7.54 3.16 -11.65
CA THR A 215 6.52 2.62 -10.74
C THR A 215 6.51 1.11 -10.90
N VAL A 216 6.47 0.41 -9.78
CA VAL A 216 6.35 -1.04 -9.74
C VAL A 216 5.11 -1.39 -8.92
N THR A 217 4.19 -2.19 -9.48
CA THR A 217 2.93 -2.58 -8.85
C THR A 217 2.78 -4.08 -8.87
N ASN A 218 2.49 -4.70 -7.73
CA ASN A 218 2.11 -6.11 -7.70
C ASN A 218 0.72 -6.30 -8.31
N ILE A 219 0.61 -7.16 -9.33
CA ILE A 219 -0.64 -7.41 -10.06
C ILE A 219 -1.18 -8.82 -9.88
N ALA A 220 -0.36 -9.75 -9.40
CA ALA A 220 -0.72 -11.12 -9.07
C ALA A 220 0.42 -11.75 -8.27
N ALA A 221 0.22 -12.97 -7.74
CA ALA A 221 1.32 -13.76 -7.17
C ALA A 221 2.47 -13.87 -8.17
N ASP A 222 3.68 -13.65 -7.72
CA ASP A 222 4.93 -13.71 -8.50
C ASP A 222 5.00 -12.74 -9.69
N LYS A 223 4.13 -11.71 -9.77
CA LYS A 223 4.08 -10.79 -10.90
C LYS A 223 4.05 -9.33 -10.48
N TRP A 224 5.09 -8.61 -10.86
CA TRP A 224 5.23 -7.17 -10.67
C TRP A 224 5.15 -6.43 -12.00
N HIS A 225 4.17 -5.56 -12.15
CA HIS A 225 4.06 -4.68 -13.32
C HIS A 225 4.98 -3.47 -13.17
N VAL A 226 5.70 -3.16 -14.23
CA VAL A 226 6.66 -2.05 -14.30
C VAL A 226 6.25 -1.06 -15.38
N GLU A 227 6.23 0.21 -15.01
CA GLU A 227 6.08 1.32 -15.96
C GLU A 227 7.01 2.47 -15.59
N GLY A 228 7.51 3.22 -16.57
CA GLY A 228 8.34 4.36 -16.23
C GLY A 228 9.02 5.05 -17.40
N THR A 229 9.76 6.10 -17.04
CA THR A 229 10.62 6.84 -17.96
C THR A 229 12.04 6.88 -17.39
N LEU A 230 13.00 6.43 -18.17
CA LEU A 230 14.41 6.46 -17.84
C LEU A 230 15.10 7.53 -18.70
N LEU A 231 15.98 8.27 -18.09
CA LEU A 231 16.83 9.23 -18.80
C LEU A 231 18.21 8.61 -19.07
N CYS A 232 18.82 8.91 -20.19
CA CYS A 232 20.18 8.50 -20.55
C CYS A 232 20.94 9.63 -21.25
N SER A 233 22.26 9.50 -21.40
CA SER A 233 23.12 10.38 -22.20
C SER A 233 24.02 9.59 -23.14
N GLY A 234 23.79 8.32 -23.31
CA GLY A 234 24.43 7.43 -24.25
C GLY A 234 23.37 6.55 -24.88
N SER A 235 23.76 5.71 -25.83
CA SER A 235 22.83 4.84 -26.55
C SER A 235 21.96 4.06 -25.59
N PRO A 236 20.60 4.20 -25.68
CA PRO A 236 19.69 3.51 -24.80
C PRO A 236 19.90 2.00 -24.80
N ALA A 237 19.96 1.38 -23.63
CA ALA A 237 20.10 -0.05 -23.43
C ALA A 237 18.94 -0.60 -22.59
N THR A 238 18.66 -1.91 -22.71
CA THR A 238 17.64 -2.55 -21.88
C THR A 238 18.00 -2.47 -20.41
N PRO A 239 17.11 -1.98 -19.53
CA PRO A 239 17.33 -1.99 -18.10
C PRO A 239 16.96 -3.33 -17.44
N PHE A 240 16.23 -4.20 -18.13
CA PHE A 240 15.76 -5.48 -17.61
C PHE A 240 16.85 -6.56 -17.68
N SER A 241 16.97 -7.36 -16.60
CA SER A 241 17.88 -8.51 -16.51
C SER A 241 17.46 -9.51 -15.43
#